data_4c77d9bcec2e37a7016af176e0405271
#
_entry.id   4c77d9bcec2e37a7016af176e0405271
#
_cell.length_a   1.000
_cell.length_b   1.000
_cell.length_c   1.000
_cell.angle_alpha   90.00
_cell.angle_beta   90.00
_cell.angle_gamma   90.00
#
_symmetry.space_group_name_H-M   'P 1'
#
loop_
_entity.id
_entity.type
_entity.pdbx_description
1 polymer ?
#
loop_
_entity_poly.entity_id
_entity_poly.type
_entity_poly.pdbx_seq_one_letter_code
_entity_poly.pdbx_strand_id
1 'polypeptide(L)'
;MGGSDQWGNITTGTELIRRIGNGKGFAITCPLITKSDGSKFGKSEGGNVWLDANRTSPYKFYQYWLNSSDEDAEKYIKIFTFLTQEDIEVLVKEHAEAPHLRVLQKRLAEEITSMVHSKEELENAIKASHILFGNSTSNDLKHLNEQTFLDVFDGVPQADISRLDLENGLDVIAALAEKTGFLKSNGEARRALKENSIAVNKEKVAEDYIITTSNLINNKFVLLQRGKKNYFVICVS
;
A
#
# COMPACT_ATOMS: atom_id res chain seq x y z
N MET A 1 16.73 23.86 18.44
CA MET A 1 17.09 22.77 17.52
C MET A 1 16.02 22.65 16.46
N GLY A 2 16.41 22.42 15.19
CA GLY A 2 15.49 22.26 14.08
C GLY A 2 16.18 21.80 12.80
N GLY A 3 15.45 21.78 11.68
CA GLY A 3 16.01 21.56 10.37
C GLY A 3 16.87 22.76 9.92
N SER A 4 17.76 22.55 8.95
CA SER A 4 18.65 23.59 8.42
C SER A 4 17.89 24.79 7.81
N ASP A 5 16.67 24.58 7.34
CA ASP A 5 15.75 25.63 6.87
C ASP A 5 15.27 26.57 7.98
N GLN A 6 15.37 26.16 9.26
CA GLN A 6 14.97 26.93 10.44
C GLN A 6 16.11 27.75 11.04
N TRP A 7 17.32 27.75 10.44
CA TRP A 7 18.48 28.43 10.98
C TRP A 7 18.22 29.89 11.32
N GLY A 8 17.62 30.66 10.38
CA GLY A 8 17.29 32.07 10.60
C GLY A 8 16.37 32.29 11.79
N ASN A 9 15.32 31.48 11.93
CA ASN A 9 14.37 31.58 13.04
C ASN A 9 15.03 31.25 14.38
N ILE A 10 15.86 30.20 14.42
CA ILE A 10 16.54 29.77 15.64
C ILE A 10 17.58 30.80 16.08
N THR A 11 18.38 31.35 15.16
CA THR A 11 19.38 32.39 15.49
C THR A 11 18.73 33.70 15.92
N THR A 12 17.59 34.08 15.36
CA THR A 12 16.80 35.22 15.84
C THR A 12 16.38 35.01 17.30
N GLY A 13 15.97 33.79 17.67
CA GLY A 13 15.63 33.44 19.06
C GLY A 13 16.83 33.53 20.00
N THR A 14 18.03 33.04 19.59
CA THR A 14 19.21 33.16 20.40
C THR A 14 19.65 34.60 20.61
N GLU A 15 19.52 35.44 19.58
CA GLU A 15 19.83 36.87 19.68
C GLU A 15 18.81 37.61 20.57
N LEU A 16 17.56 37.26 20.52
CA LEU A 16 16.52 37.83 21.40
C LEU A 16 16.81 37.50 22.87
N ILE A 17 17.19 36.28 23.19
CA ILE A 17 17.61 35.88 24.55
C ILE A 17 18.81 36.72 25.01
N ARG A 18 19.78 36.95 24.16
CA ARG A 18 20.94 37.77 24.47
C ARG A 18 20.58 39.21 24.79
N ARG A 19 19.66 39.79 24.00
CA ARG A 19 19.33 41.23 24.13
C ARG A 19 18.37 41.53 25.28
N ILE A 20 17.36 40.69 25.52
CA ILE A 20 16.32 40.95 26.51
C ILE A 20 16.57 40.21 27.82
N GLY A 21 17.05 38.97 27.76
CA GLY A 21 17.16 38.05 28.90
C GLY A 21 18.50 38.05 29.60
N ASN A 22 19.52 38.78 29.10
CA ASN A 22 20.92 38.67 29.53
C ASN A 22 21.46 37.23 29.61
N GLY A 23 20.78 36.31 28.88
CA GLY A 23 21.09 34.90 28.81
C GLY A 23 21.94 34.53 27.59
N LYS A 24 22.36 33.26 27.53
CA LYS A 24 23.06 32.68 26.38
C LYS A 24 22.22 31.52 25.82
N GLY A 25 21.80 31.63 24.56
CA GLY A 25 21.16 30.57 23.81
C GLY A 25 22.15 29.87 22.87
N PHE A 26 21.91 28.59 22.62
CA PHE A 26 22.66 27.80 21.66
C PHE A 26 21.75 27.32 20.54
N ALA A 27 22.27 27.31 19.32
CA ALA A 27 21.54 26.84 18.13
C ALA A 27 22.23 25.61 17.55
N ILE A 28 21.42 24.62 17.17
CA ILE A 28 21.86 23.46 16.40
C ILE A 28 20.80 23.15 15.34
N THR A 29 21.26 22.87 14.14
CA THR A 29 20.40 22.39 13.05
C THR A 29 20.93 21.10 12.45
N CYS A 30 19.99 20.27 11.95
CA CYS A 30 20.32 19.09 11.19
C CYS A 30 19.95 19.33 9.70
N PRO A 31 20.70 18.71 8.76
CA PRO A 31 20.32 18.73 7.36
C PRO A 31 18.89 18.21 7.16
N LEU A 32 18.16 18.79 6.21
CA LEU A 32 16.84 18.29 5.84
C LEU A 32 16.97 16.96 5.11
N ILE A 33 16.04 16.07 5.41
CA ILE A 33 15.87 14.83 4.66
C ILE A 33 15.04 15.16 3.43
N THR A 34 15.61 14.94 2.27
CA THR A 34 14.96 15.09 0.96
C THR A 34 15.03 13.79 0.19
N LYS A 35 14.15 13.62 -0.79
CA LYS A 35 14.29 12.55 -1.79
C LYS A 35 15.47 12.85 -2.73
N SER A 36 15.94 11.85 -3.44
CA SER A 36 17.02 11.97 -4.44
C SER A 36 16.66 12.94 -5.58
N ASP A 37 15.37 13.04 -5.93
CA ASP A 37 14.85 14.01 -6.92
C ASP A 37 14.74 15.45 -6.37
N GLY A 38 15.17 15.70 -5.12
CA GLY A 38 15.09 17.01 -4.45
C GLY A 38 13.69 17.33 -3.88
N SER A 39 12.70 16.51 -4.06
CA SER A 39 11.38 16.73 -3.51
C SER A 39 11.34 16.50 -1.99
N LYS A 40 10.27 16.98 -1.35
CA LYS A 40 10.11 16.87 0.10
C LYS A 40 9.86 15.41 0.51
N PHE A 41 10.61 14.95 1.51
CA PHE A 41 10.38 13.67 2.15
C PHE A 41 9.01 13.63 2.88
N GLY A 42 8.42 12.45 3.00
CA GLY A 42 7.15 12.22 3.71
C GLY A 42 5.89 12.58 2.92
N LYS A 43 6.01 12.83 1.60
CA LYS A 43 4.88 13.02 0.70
C LYS A 43 4.80 11.90 -0.31
N SER A 44 3.58 11.39 -0.51
CA SER A 44 3.20 10.49 -1.60
C SER A 44 2.31 11.24 -2.60
N GLU A 45 1.92 10.61 -3.71
CA GLU A 45 0.93 11.15 -4.65
C GLU A 45 -0.41 11.45 -3.97
N GLY A 46 -0.78 10.69 -2.93
CA GLY A 46 -1.97 10.87 -2.10
C GLY A 46 -1.81 11.87 -0.93
N GLY A 47 -0.67 12.56 -0.79
CA GLY A 47 -0.44 13.54 0.27
C GLY A 47 0.62 13.12 1.29
N ASN A 48 0.46 13.50 2.55
CA ASN A 48 1.40 13.17 3.63
C ASN A 48 1.27 11.70 4.05
N VAL A 49 2.41 11.07 4.33
CA VAL A 49 2.46 9.75 4.98
C VAL A 49 2.51 9.95 6.49
N TRP A 50 1.50 9.45 7.18
CA TRP A 50 1.33 9.63 8.62
C TRP A 50 1.77 8.38 9.39
N LEU A 51 2.25 8.57 10.63
CA LEU A 51 2.57 7.46 11.53
C LEU A 51 1.30 6.87 12.18
N ASP A 52 0.21 7.63 12.21
CA ASP A 52 -1.09 7.20 12.71
C ASP A 52 -1.76 6.26 11.70
N ALA A 53 -2.04 5.02 12.10
CA ALA A 53 -2.67 3.99 11.29
C ALA A 53 -4.08 4.36 10.77
N ASN A 54 -4.79 5.26 11.46
CA ASN A 54 -6.10 5.75 11.00
C ASN A 54 -6.00 6.77 9.86
N ARG A 55 -4.80 7.35 9.62
CA ARG A 55 -4.56 8.34 8.57
C ARG A 55 -3.77 7.78 7.40
N THR A 56 -2.84 6.88 7.66
CA THR A 56 -2.10 6.08 6.67
C THR A 56 -2.05 4.66 7.19
N SER A 57 -2.77 3.75 6.54
CA SER A 57 -2.80 2.36 7.00
C SER A 57 -1.40 1.72 6.97
N PRO A 58 -1.13 0.70 7.80
CA PRO A 58 0.12 -0.03 7.81
C PRO A 58 0.51 -0.56 6.42
N TYR A 59 -0.47 -0.97 5.61
CA TYR A 59 -0.25 -1.38 4.23
C TYR A 59 0.27 -0.24 3.34
N LYS A 60 -0.41 0.92 3.33
CA LYS A 60 0.04 2.11 2.56
C LYS A 60 1.38 2.63 3.07
N PHE A 61 1.61 2.56 4.37
CA PHE A 61 2.88 2.92 5.00
C PHE A 61 4.02 1.99 4.54
N TYR A 62 3.80 0.68 4.55
CA TYR A 62 4.74 -0.31 4.02
C TYR A 62 5.04 -0.07 2.53
N GLN A 63 4.00 0.14 1.70
CA GLN A 63 4.15 0.41 0.28
C GLN A 63 4.94 1.68 -0.01
N TYR A 64 4.78 2.73 0.81
CA TYR A 64 5.56 3.97 0.67
C TYR A 64 7.06 3.71 0.74
N TRP A 65 7.51 2.96 1.74
CA TRP A 65 8.93 2.60 1.90
C TRP A 65 9.39 1.60 0.84
N LEU A 66 8.57 0.62 0.53
CA LEU A 66 8.87 -0.36 -0.50
C LEU A 66 9.07 0.29 -1.88
N ASN A 67 8.38 1.38 -2.18
CA ASN A 67 8.45 2.09 -3.46
C ASN A 67 9.53 3.19 -3.51
N SER A 68 10.41 3.29 -2.52
CA SER A 68 11.56 4.19 -2.56
C SER A 68 12.49 3.87 -3.74
N SER A 69 13.14 4.89 -4.30
CA SER A 69 14.22 4.67 -5.28
C SER A 69 15.40 3.94 -4.65
N ASP A 70 16.27 3.37 -5.46
CA ASP A 70 17.46 2.66 -4.95
C ASP A 70 18.37 3.61 -4.14
N GLU A 71 18.58 4.81 -4.68
CA GLU A 71 19.38 5.86 -4.04
C GLU A 71 18.75 6.32 -2.70
N ASP A 72 17.45 6.52 -2.66
CA ASP A 72 16.74 6.89 -1.44
C ASP A 72 16.76 5.77 -0.40
N ALA A 73 16.57 4.52 -0.82
CA ALA A 73 16.57 3.38 0.08
C ALA A 73 17.92 3.21 0.78
N GLU A 74 19.05 3.40 0.05
CA GLU A 74 20.39 3.36 0.63
C GLU A 74 20.63 4.47 1.67
N LYS A 75 20.10 5.67 1.41
CA LYS A 75 20.15 6.78 2.34
C LYS A 75 19.27 6.55 3.57
N TYR A 76 18.03 6.10 3.33
CA TYR A 76 17.02 6.00 4.38
C TYR A 76 17.25 4.83 5.33
N ILE A 77 17.81 3.72 4.87
CA ILE A 77 18.13 2.58 5.75
C ILE A 77 19.14 2.97 6.85
N LYS A 78 20.07 3.88 6.53
CA LYS A 78 21.06 4.42 7.45
C LYS A 78 20.45 5.40 8.48
N ILE A 79 19.34 6.06 8.12
CA ILE A 79 18.74 7.13 8.92
C ILE A 79 17.60 6.60 9.79
N PHE A 80 16.78 5.69 9.25
CA PHE A 80 15.49 5.30 9.83
C PHE A 80 15.47 3.91 10.45
N THR A 81 16.60 3.17 10.43
CA THR A 81 16.66 1.84 11.05
C THR A 81 17.70 1.79 12.16
N PHE A 82 17.62 0.76 12.99
CA PHE A 82 18.61 0.45 14.03
C PHE A 82 19.54 -0.70 13.60
N LEU A 83 19.60 -0.99 12.30
CA LEU A 83 20.53 -1.99 11.76
C LEU A 83 21.99 -1.56 12.01
N THR A 84 22.86 -2.54 12.21
CA THR A 84 24.28 -2.26 12.35
C THR A 84 24.88 -1.80 11.01
N GLN A 85 26.04 -1.16 11.06
CA GLN A 85 26.74 -0.76 9.84
C GLN A 85 27.07 -1.97 8.97
N GLU A 86 27.49 -3.07 9.58
CA GLU A 86 27.82 -4.32 8.88
C GLU A 86 26.60 -4.89 8.14
N ASP A 87 25.45 -4.93 8.79
CA ASP A 87 24.20 -5.39 8.17
C ASP A 87 23.81 -4.53 6.98
N ILE A 88 23.95 -3.20 7.11
CA ILE A 88 23.62 -2.27 6.03
C ILE A 88 24.58 -2.44 4.85
N GLU A 89 25.89 -2.59 5.10
CA GLU A 89 26.88 -2.80 4.04
C GLU A 89 26.62 -4.10 3.26
N VAL A 90 26.23 -5.18 3.94
CA VAL A 90 25.85 -6.44 3.31
C VAL A 90 24.61 -6.25 2.41
N LEU A 91 23.58 -5.60 2.92
CA LEU A 91 22.33 -5.33 2.18
C LEU A 91 22.56 -4.45 0.95
N VAL A 92 23.37 -3.42 1.06
CA VAL A 92 23.73 -2.52 -0.05
C VAL A 92 24.47 -3.29 -1.14
N LYS A 93 25.41 -4.15 -0.76
CA LYS A 93 26.14 -4.99 -1.71
C LYS A 93 25.23 -5.99 -2.41
N GLU A 94 24.38 -6.70 -1.67
CA GLU A 94 23.40 -7.64 -2.22
C GLU A 94 22.45 -6.92 -3.19
N HIS A 95 21.97 -5.74 -2.80
CA HIS A 95 21.11 -4.93 -3.65
C HIS A 95 21.80 -4.50 -4.96
N ALA A 96 23.07 -4.10 -4.89
CA ALA A 96 23.84 -3.69 -6.08
C ALA A 96 24.05 -4.84 -7.09
N GLU A 97 24.12 -6.10 -6.62
CA GLU A 97 24.22 -7.29 -7.47
C GLU A 97 22.91 -7.62 -8.20
N ALA A 98 21.76 -7.37 -7.56
CA ALA A 98 20.45 -7.69 -8.12
C ALA A 98 19.37 -6.62 -7.74
N PRO A 99 19.44 -5.37 -8.26
CA PRO A 99 18.53 -4.29 -7.88
C PRO A 99 17.05 -4.61 -8.10
N HIS A 100 16.74 -5.42 -9.12
CA HIS A 100 15.38 -5.83 -9.46
C HIS A 100 14.69 -6.66 -8.37
N LEU A 101 15.44 -7.29 -7.45
CA LEU A 101 14.90 -8.02 -6.31
C LEU A 101 14.43 -7.09 -5.18
N ARG A 102 14.90 -5.82 -5.20
CA ARG A 102 14.53 -4.76 -4.24
C ARG A 102 14.75 -5.17 -2.77
N VAL A 103 15.85 -5.89 -2.50
CA VAL A 103 16.14 -6.40 -1.13
C VAL A 103 16.31 -5.26 -0.13
N LEU A 104 16.93 -4.17 -0.55
CA LEU A 104 17.17 -2.99 0.30
C LEU A 104 15.86 -2.30 0.68
N GLN A 105 14.96 -2.06 -0.29
CA GLN A 105 13.65 -1.46 -0.04
C GLN A 105 12.76 -2.35 0.81
N LYS A 106 12.78 -3.67 0.57
CA LYS A 106 12.03 -4.64 1.39
C LYS A 106 12.47 -4.56 2.85
N ARG A 107 13.78 -4.66 3.09
CA ARG A 107 14.31 -4.59 4.45
C ARG A 107 13.99 -3.26 5.12
N LEU A 108 14.14 -2.15 4.40
CA LEU A 108 13.78 -0.82 4.89
C LEU A 108 12.31 -0.75 5.30
N ALA A 109 11.40 -1.20 4.43
CA ALA A 109 9.96 -1.20 4.69
C ALA A 109 9.59 -2.10 5.87
N GLU A 110 10.21 -3.27 5.99
CA GLU A 110 10.00 -4.21 7.09
C GLU A 110 10.41 -3.63 8.44
N GLU A 111 11.63 -3.07 8.53
CA GLU A 111 12.15 -2.48 9.76
C GLU A 111 11.27 -1.33 10.24
N ILE A 112 10.95 -0.39 9.36
CA ILE A 112 10.21 0.82 9.75
C ILE A 112 8.74 0.48 10.04
N THR A 113 8.09 -0.37 9.25
CA THR A 113 6.69 -0.74 9.49
C THR A 113 6.56 -1.51 10.80
N SER A 114 7.45 -2.45 11.08
CA SER A 114 7.47 -3.17 12.36
C SER A 114 7.69 -2.25 13.55
N MET A 115 8.56 -1.25 13.41
CA MET A 115 8.88 -0.29 14.47
C MET A 115 7.71 0.65 14.78
N VAL A 116 7.03 1.15 13.75
CA VAL A 116 5.97 2.18 13.88
C VAL A 116 4.62 1.58 14.22
N HIS A 117 4.27 0.46 13.62
CA HIS A 117 2.96 -0.16 13.79
C HIS A 117 3.01 -1.41 14.65
N SER A 118 3.53 -2.51 14.14
CA SER A 118 3.82 -3.76 14.87
C SER A 118 4.33 -4.82 13.90
N LYS A 119 4.84 -5.96 14.43
CA LYS A 119 5.18 -7.13 13.60
C LYS A 119 3.95 -7.75 12.95
N GLU A 120 2.83 -7.79 13.66
CA GLU A 120 1.56 -8.33 13.14
C GLU A 120 1.06 -7.51 11.96
N GLU A 121 1.06 -6.18 12.07
CA GLU A 121 0.67 -5.28 10.98
C GLU A 121 1.63 -5.34 9.79
N LEU A 122 2.92 -5.54 10.03
CA LEU A 122 3.89 -5.81 8.97
C LEU A 122 3.55 -7.10 8.22
N GLU A 123 3.27 -8.20 8.93
CA GLU A 123 2.89 -9.47 8.29
C GLU A 123 1.61 -9.32 7.45
N ASN A 124 0.63 -8.58 7.95
CA ASN A 124 -0.60 -8.27 7.23
C ASN A 124 -0.33 -7.44 5.98
N ALA A 125 0.55 -6.43 6.06
CA ALA A 125 0.95 -5.59 4.92
C ALA A 125 1.69 -6.40 3.84
N ILE A 126 2.58 -7.31 4.25
CA ILE A 126 3.30 -8.21 3.32
C ILE A 126 2.31 -9.15 2.62
N LYS A 127 1.40 -9.80 3.36
CA LYS A 127 0.35 -10.65 2.78
C LYS A 127 -0.51 -9.89 1.78
N ALA A 128 -0.94 -8.68 2.15
CA ALA A 128 -1.72 -7.80 1.28
C ALA A 128 -0.95 -7.42 -0.01
N SER A 129 0.34 -7.13 0.10
CA SER A 129 1.21 -6.85 -1.06
C SER A 129 1.28 -8.03 -2.03
N HIS A 130 1.34 -9.26 -1.51
CA HIS A 130 1.34 -10.47 -2.34
C HIS A 130 0.01 -10.70 -3.08
N ILE A 131 -1.11 -10.15 -2.59
CA ILE A 131 -2.41 -10.29 -3.25
C ILE A 131 -2.44 -9.60 -4.61
N LEU A 132 -1.86 -8.43 -4.73
CA LEU A 132 -1.81 -7.72 -6.02
C LEU A 132 -0.75 -8.26 -6.97
N PHE A 133 0.42 -8.61 -6.44
CA PHE A 133 1.63 -8.87 -7.24
C PHE A 133 2.03 -10.34 -7.29
N GLY A 134 1.40 -11.21 -6.51
CA GLY A 134 1.75 -12.62 -6.37
C GLY A 134 0.64 -13.59 -6.79
N ASN A 135 0.89 -14.88 -6.55
CA ASN A 135 -0.07 -15.99 -6.75
C ASN A 135 -0.90 -16.21 -5.47
N SER A 136 -1.49 -15.15 -4.93
CA SER A 136 -2.34 -15.25 -3.74
C SER A 136 -3.61 -16.05 -4.03
N THR A 137 -4.06 -16.75 -3.00
CA THR A 137 -5.27 -17.58 -3.03
C THR A 137 -6.50 -16.78 -2.57
N SER A 138 -7.68 -17.33 -2.83
CA SER A 138 -8.97 -16.83 -2.27
C SER A 138 -8.93 -16.75 -0.74
N ASN A 139 -8.21 -17.66 -0.10
CA ASN A 139 -8.09 -17.67 1.35
C ASN A 139 -7.34 -16.44 1.90
N ASP A 140 -6.32 -15.97 1.19
CA ASP A 140 -5.56 -14.78 1.57
C ASP A 140 -6.44 -13.51 1.56
N LEU A 141 -7.38 -13.43 0.60
CA LEU A 141 -8.35 -12.33 0.54
C LEU A 141 -9.31 -12.31 1.73
N LYS A 142 -9.75 -13.48 2.21
CA LYS A 142 -10.70 -13.60 3.33
C LYS A 142 -10.10 -13.17 4.67
N HIS A 143 -8.78 -13.18 4.80
CA HIS A 143 -8.07 -12.78 6.02
C HIS A 143 -7.72 -11.28 6.05
N LEU A 144 -7.93 -10.54 4.96
CA LEU A 144 -7.77 -9.08 4.99
C LEU A 144 -8.87 -8.44 5.82
N ASN A 145 -8.52 -7.46 6.64
CA ASN A 145 -9.54 -6.58 7.21
C ASN A 145 -10.10 -5.62 6.12
N GLU A 146 -11.26 -5.03 6.39
CA GLU A 146 -11.95 -4.15 5.44
C GLU A 146 -11.07 -2.99 4.95
N GLN A 147 -10.36 -2.32 5.86
CA GLN A 147 -9.51 -1.19 5.52
C GLN A 147 -8.35 -1.61 4.61
N THR A 148 -7.68 -2.71 4.93
CA THR A 148 -6.59 -3.23 4.10
C THR A 148 -7.10 -3.67 2.72
N PHE A 149 -8.29 -4.30 2.64
CA PHE A 149 -8.91 -4.64 1.35
C PHE A 149 -9.14 -3.40 0.49
N LEU A 150 -9.73 -2.35 1.05
CA LEU A 150 -9.98 -1.08 0.35
C LEU A 150 -8.67 -0.41 -0.09
N ASP A 151 -7.63 -0.44 0.74
CA ASP A 151 -6.33 0.14 0.42
C ASP A 151 -5.58 -0.63 -0.68
N VAL A 152 -5.69 -1.98 -0.67
CA VAL A 152 -5.11 -2.84 -1.72
C VAL A 152 -5.75 -2.57 -3.08
N PHE A 153 -7.08 -2.37 -3.09
CA PHE A 153 -7.84 -2.13 -4.31
C PHE A 153 -8.20 -0.65 -4.53
N ASP A 154 -7.45 0.27 -3.90
CA ASP A 154 -7.61 1.71 -4.11
C ASP A 154 -7.42 2.07 -5.59
N GLY A 155 -8.36 2.88 -6.13
CA GLY A 155 -8.37 3.23 -7.55
C GLY A 155 -8.88 2.15 -8.52
N VAL A 156 -9.22 0.95 -8.03
CA VAL A 156 -9.86 -0.08 -8.85
C VAL A 156 -11.34 0.31 -9.06
N PRO A 157 -11.90 0.18 -10.28
CA PRO A 157 -13.31 0.44 -10.54
C PRO A 157 -14.22 -0.41 -9.64
N GLN A 158 -15.30 0.19 -9.16
CA GLN A 158 -16.25 -0.46 -8.26
C GLN A 158 -17.71 -0.13 -8.60
N ALA A 159 -18.62 -1.00 -8.21
CA ALA A 159 -20.06 -0.78 -8.30
C ALA A 159 -20.78 -1.35 -7.08
N ASP A 160 -21.85 -0.67 -6.69
CA ASP A 160 -22.73 -1.12 -5.62
C ASP A 160 -23.80 -2.09 -6.17
N ILE A 161 -23.99 -3.21 -5.47
CA ILE A 161 -25.01 -4.22 -5.78
C ILE A 161 -25.80 -4.53 -4.51
N SER A 162 -27.12 -4.70 -4.65
CA SER A 162 -27.99 -5.07 -3.53
C SER A 162 -27.63 -6.47 -3.00
N ARG A 163 -27.64 -6.62 -1.67
CA ARG A 163 -27.47 -7.90 -1.01
C ARG A 163 -28.50 -8.94 -1.47
N LEU A 164 -29.72 -8.50 -1.79
CA LEU A 164 -30.79 -9.35 -2.33
C LEU A 164 -30.40 -10.01 -3.68
N ASP A 165 -29.61 -9.34 -4.51
CA ASP A 165 -29.13 -9.94 -5.77
C ASP A 165 -28.25 -11.17 -5.49
N LEU A 166 -27.42 -11.12 -4.44
CA LEU A 166 -26.56 -12.24 -4.06
C LEU A 166 -27.33 -13.34 -3.29
N GLU A 167 -28.31 -12.97 -2.50
CA GLU A 167 -29.20 -13.92 -1.81
C GLU A 167 -30.04 -14.74 -2.80
N ASN A 168 -30.45 -14.12 -3.89
CA ASN A 168 -31.18 -14.79 -4.98
C ASN A 168 -30.26 -15.56 -5.94
N GLY A 169 -28.95 -15.40 -5.78
CA GLY A 169 -27.95 -15.96 -6.69
C GLY A 169 -27.73 -15.10 -7.93
N LEU A 170 -26.62 -14.37 -7.96
CA LEU A 170 -26.25 -13.50 -9.08
C LEU A 170 -25.45 -14.31 -10.12
N ASP A 171 -26.00 -14.43 -11.33
CA ASP A 171 -25.30 -15.02 -12.47
C ASP A 171 -24.00 -14.27 -12.77
N VAL A 172 -22.92 -15.00 -13.01
CA VAL A 172 -21.58 -14.39 -13.22
C VAL A 172 -21.54 -13.52 -14.49
N ILE A 173 -22.27 -13.87 -15.54
CA ILE A 173 -22.32 -13.08 -16.78
C ILE A 173 -23.03 -11.75 -16.51
N ALA A 174 -24.15 -11.79 -15.79
CA ALA A 174 -24.87 -10.59 -15.38
C ALA A 174 -24.01 -9.71 -14.47
N ALA A 175 -23.27 -10.31 -13.53
CA ALA A 175 -22.32 -9.60 -12.68
C ALA A 175 -21.22 -8.89 -13.49
N LEU A 176 -20.63 -9.58 -14.48
CA LEU A 176 -19.52 -9.05 -15.28
C LEU A 176 -19.94 -7.93 -16.24
N ALA A 177 -21.15 -7.96 -16.77
CA ALA A 177 -21.59 -7.02 -17.80
C ALA A 177 -22.72 -6.10 -17.33
N GLU A 178 -23.88 -6.64 -16.94
CA GLU A 178 -25.08 -5.84 -16.69
C GLU A 178 -25.02 -5.04 -15.40
N LYS A 179 -24.52 -5.66 -14.32
CA LYS A 179 -24.52 -5.05 -12.98
C LYS A 179 -23.31 -4.13 -12.74
N THR A 180 -22.16 -4.49 -13.32
CA THR A 180 -20.92 -3.75 -13.03
C THR A 180 -20.40 -2.96 -14.22
N GLY A 181 -20.71 -3.35 -15.44
CA GLY A 181 -20.09 -2.79 -16.64
C GLY A 181 -18.58 -3.09 -16.75
N PHE A 182 -18.07 -4.05 -15.97
CA PHE A 182 -16.67 -4.47 -16.04
C PHE A 182 -16.30 -5.00 -17.43
N LEU A 183 -17.22 -5.70 -18.06
CA LEU A 183 -17.15 -6.09 -19.46
C LEU A 183 -18.30 -5.41 -20.25
N LYS A 184 -18.03 -5.09 -21.50
CA LYS A 184 -18.93 -4.27 -22.34
C LYS A 184 -20.25 -4.97 -22.71
N SER A 185 -20.29 -6.29 -22.64
CA SER A 185 -21.48 -7.07 -23.04
C SER A 185 -21.45 -8.50 -22.50
N ASN A 186 -22.62 -9.15 -22.44
CA ASN A 186 -22.77 -10.57 -22.10
C ASN A 186 -21.98 -11.48 -23.06
N GLY A 187 -21.87 -11.10 -24.34
CA GLY A 187 -21.09 -11.84 -25.32
C GLY A 187 -19.58 -11.79 -25.04
N GLU A 188 -19.07 -10.66 -24.54
CA GLU A 188 -17.69 -10.53 -24.10
C GLU A 188 -17.45 -11.35 -22.82
N ALA A 189 -18.39 -11.30 -21.87
CA ALA A 189 -18.33 -12.07 -20.63
C ALA A 189 -18.24 -13.58 -20.91
N ARG A 190 -19.10 -14.11 -21.78
CA ARG A 190 -19.05 -15.53 -22.17
C ARG A 190 -17.74 -15.93 -22.84
N ARG A 191 -17.21 -15.10 -23.73
CA ARG A 191 -15.89 -15.37 -24.34
C ARG A 191 -14.77 -15.40 -23.30
N ALA A 192 -14.73 -14.41 -22.41
CA ALA A 192 -13.72 -14.32 -21.35
C ALA A 192 -13.80 -15.51 -20.36
N LEU A 193 -14.99 -16.02 -20.06
CA LEU A 193 -15.20 -17.23 -19.25
C LEU A 193 -14.69 -18.48 -19.99
N LYS A 194 -15.03 -18.66 -21.26
CA LYS A 194 -14.53 -19.79 -22.10
C LYS A 194 -13.00 -19.78 -22.25
N GLU A 195 -12.38 -18.61 -22.29
CA GLU A 195 -10.93 -18.44 -22.32
C GLU A 195 -10.28 -18.67 -20.94
N ASN A 196 -11.05 -19.06 -19.92
CA ASN A 196 -10.60 -19.21 -18.54
C ASN A 196 -9.84 -17.96 -18.01
N SER A 197 -10.27 -16.78 -18.47
CA SER A 197 -9.64 -15.51 -18.11
C SER A 197 -10.28 -14.80 -16.92
N ILE A 198 -11.46 -15.26 -16.47
CA ILE A 198 -12.22 -14.68 -15.35
C ILE A 198 -11.97 -15.44 -14.05
N ALA A 199 -11.88 -14.68 -12.96
CA ALA A 199 -11.89 -15.22 -11.61
C ALA A 199 -12.80 -14.36 -10.70
N VAL A 200 -13.44 -15.03 -9.75
CA VAL A 200 -14.16 -14.42 -8.62
C VAL A 200 -13.37 -14.71 -7.36
N ASN A 201 -13.02 -13.69 -6.61
CA ASN A 201 -12.19 -13.82 -5.40
C ASN A 201 -10.90 -14.65 -5.63
N LYS A 202 -10.22 -14.43 -6.76
CA LYS A 202 -9.02 -15.18 -7.20
C LYS A 202 -9.25 -16.63 -7.63
N GLU A 203 -10.46 -17.16 -7.53
CA GLU A 203 -10.80 -18.50 -8.01
C GLU A 203 -11.37 -18.43 -9.42
N LYS A 204 -10.84 -19.28 -10.33
CA LYS A 204 -11.35 -19.36 -11.71
C LYS A 204 -12.75 -19.92 -11.72
N VAL A 205 -13.62 -19.28 -12.51
CA VAL A 205 -15.03 -19.64 -12.58
C VAL A 205 -15.46 -19.96 -14.00
N ALA A 206 -16.46 -20.85 -14.12
CA ALA A 206 -17.09 -21.23 -15.38
C ALA A 206 -18.33 -20.36 -15.68
N GLU A 207 -18.95 -20.58 -16.85
CA GLU A 207 -20.08 -19.78 -17.34
C GLU A 207 -21.36 -19.94 -16.50
N ASP A 208 -21.49 -21.07 -15.81
CA ASP A 208 -22.63 -21.41 -14.94
C ASP A 208 -22.43 -21.02 -13.46
N TYR A 209 -21.35 -20.26 -13.16
CA TYR A 209 -21.06 -19.87 -11.79
C TYR A 209 -22.08 -18.84 -11.27
N ILE A 210 -22.56 -19.10 -10.05
CA ILE A 210 -23.48 -18.21 -9.34
C ILE A 210 -22.75 -17.58 -8.16
N ILE A 211 -22.73 -16.26 -8.14
CA ILE A 211 -22.18 -15.49 -7.01
C ILE A 211 -23.27 -15.37 -5.95
N THR A 212 -22.93 -15.76 -4.73
CA THR A 212 -23.83 -15.74 -3.57
C THR A 212 -23.20 -15.00 -2.40
N THR A 213 -23.94 -14.88 -1.32
CA THR A 213 -23.44 -14.28 -0.07
C THR A 213 -22.24 -15.02 0.53
N SER A 214 -22.03 -16.30 0.17
CA SER A 214 -20.84 -17.06 0.59
C SER A 214 -19.54 -16.57 -0.05
N ASN A 215 -19.62 -15.80 -1.14
CA ASN A 215 -18.49 -15.18 -1.81
C ASN A 215 -18.07 -13.85 -1.18
N LEU A 216 -18.79 -13.34 -0.19
CA LEU A 216 -18.50 -12.06 0.41
C LEU A 216 -17.18 -12.09 1.21
N ILE A 217 -16.30 -11.15 0.90
CA ILE A 217 -15.13 -10.79 1.68
C ILE A 217 -15.58 -9.71 2.66
N ASN A 218 -15.23 -9.84 3.95
CA ASN A 218 -15.66 -8.92 5.02
C ASN A 218 -17.17 -8.65 5.03
N ASN A 219 -17.99 -9.62 4.55
CA ASN A 219 -19.45 -9.49 4.44
C ASN A 219 -19.94 -8.32 3.55
N LYS A 220 -19.04 -7.73 2.72
CA LYS A 220 -19.29 -6.51 1.95
C LYS A 220 -18.79 -6.54 0.51
N PHE A 221 -17.76 -7.32 0.18
CA PHE A 221 -17.09 -7.20 -1.11
C PHE A 221 -17.02 -8.51 -1.87
N VAL A 222 -17.07 -8.41 -3.19
CA VAL A 222 -16.69 -9.50 -4.11
C VAL A 222 -15.69 -8.94 -5.11
N LEU A 223 -14.58 -9.65 -5.31
CA LEU A 223 -13.54 -9.26 -6.26
C LEU A 223 -13.72 -10.00 -7.58
N LEU A 224 -13.96 -9.26 -8.65
CA LEU A 224 -13.91 -9.75 -10.02
C LEU A 224 -12.52 -9.51 -10.61
N GLN A 225 -12.02 -10.45 -11.40
CA GLN A 225 -10.72 -10.33 -12.04
C GLN A 225 -10.77 -10.87 -13.47
N ARG A 226 -10.15 -10.12 -14.42
CA ARG A 226 -9.89 -10.57 -15.79
C ARG A 226 -8.39 -10.59 -16.09
N GLY A 227 -7.85 -11.77 -16.38
CA GLY A 227 -6.41 -11.94 -16.57
C GLY A 227 -5.62 -11.68 -15.28
N LYS A 228 -4.42 -11.11 -15.40
CA LYS A 228 -3.51 -10.94 -14.24
C LYS A 228 -3.66 -9.60 -13.52
N LYS A 229 -4.12 -8.54 -14.20
CA LYS A 229 -4.01 -7.15 -13.71
C LYS A 229 -5.32 -6.37 -13.68
N ASN A 230 -6.38 -6.85 -14.31
CA ASN A 230 -7.65 -6.13 -14.37
C ASN A 230 -8.56 -6.61 -13.26
N TYR A 231 -8.86 -5.73 -12.33
CA TYR A 231 -9.71 -5.98 -11.17
C TYR A 231 -10.93 -5.08 -11.21
N PHE A 232 -11.99 -5.53 -10.57
CA PHE A 232 -13.21 -4.79 -10.31
C PHE A 232 -13.78 -5.21 -8.96
N VAL A 233 -14.22 -4.27 -8.14
CA VAL A 233 -14.77 -4.54 -6.81
C VAL A 233 -16.28 -4.35 -6.85
N ILE A 234 -17.01 -5.36 -6.41
CA ILE A 234 -18.44 -5.25 -6.10
C ILE A 234 -18.56 -4.90 -4.62
N CYS A 235 -19.22 -3.79 -4.32
CA CYS A 235 -19.61 -3.39 -2.97
C CYS A 235 -21.06 -3.83 -2.73
N VAL A 236 -21.32 -4.51 -1.63
CA VAL A 236 -22.64 -5.06 -1.31
C VAL A 236 -23.25 -4.32 -0.13
N SER A 237 -24.37 -3.68 -0.36
CA SER A 237 -25.16 -2.93 0.63
C SER A 237 -26.48 -3.59 0.96
#